data_6451346cc7bc877843d0255c9e5b6d54
#
_entry.id   6451346cc7bc877843d0255c9e5b6d54
#
_cell.length_a   1.000
_cell.length_b   1.000
_cell.length_c   1.000
_cell.angle_alpha   90.00
_cell.angle_beta   90.00
_cell.angle_gamma   90.00
#
_symmetry.space_group_name_H-M   'P 1'
#
loop_
_entity.id
_entity.type
_entity.pdbx_description
1 polymer ?
#
loop_
_entity_poly.entity_id
_entity_poly.type
_entity_poly.pdbx_seq_one_letter_code
_entity_poly.pdbx_strand_id
1 'polypeptide(L)'
;MSFDIYQKIFPLNKQTSEVIIIDIDEKSLGKFGQFPWNRSIFAKIVENVNATNPKAIGFDIFFTEKDKQSPEEIISAYNLIPDDVARLQNIKGPDEIFREQLEKSKSVTAVLGSNVSSHGTYDRSPKAKFLVKGGDPNEFTYSFPHSIGSLEKLENSVKGLGSISFLDQTDGIIRSLPLIVRLKNQLYPTMALEMIRVGSNQKNLYVEMNEAGIDRISSRPHKIYSDPNGIIWIRYKESLKNQYISASSVFEGKFDPSRFKDKYVLIGASAQGLFDLVKTPLGNTIPGVEVHGNIIENILDQSYLIRNPNTYIFELLFSIVVAGVVFFLSQHTKPKYSLLIFFGSLTTVIIIGFSAFLFKSQLVDISYPIFMLTITFLTGLYFRFIE
;
A
#
# COMPACT_ATOMS: atom_id res chain seq x y z
N MET A 1 -7.02 4.00 -17.62
CA MET A 1 -8.17 3.09 -17.34
C MET A 1 -9.36 3.91 -16.85
N SER A 2 -10.61 3.45 -17.09
CA SER A 2 -11.82 4.16 -16.62
C SER A 2 -11.82 4.46 -15.12
N PHE A 3 -11.25 3.56 -14.31
CA PHE A 3 -11.15 3.72 -12.86
C PHE A 3 -10.29 4.90 -12.39
N ASP A 4 -9.29 5.30 -13.17
CA ASP A 4 -8.47 6.47 -12.84
C ASP A 4 -9.28 7.76 -12.98
N ILE A 5 -10.23 7.78 -13.92
CA ILE A 5 -11.14 8.92 -14.14
C ILE A 5 -12.02 9.14 -12.92
N TYR A 6 -12.55 8.06 -12.33
CA TYR A 6 -13.35 8.16 -11.10
C TYR A 6 -12.58 8.83 -9.97
N GLN A 7 -11.33 8.42 -9.74
CA GLN A 7 -10.50 8.98 -8.68
C GLN A 7 -10.08 10.43 -8.96
N LYS A 8 -9.79 10.77 -10.24
CA LYS A 8 -9.44 12.15 -10.64
C LYS A 8 -10.58 13.13 -10.41
N ILE A 9 -11.82 12.71 -10.68
CA ILE A 9 -13.00 13.57 -10.51
C ILE A 9 -13.43 13.64 -9.04
N PHE A 10 -13.31 12.53 -8.30
CA PHE A 10 -13.71 12.41 -6.91
C PHE A 10 -12.60 11.81 -6.05
N PRO A 11 -11.47 12.54 -5.84
CA PRO A 11 -10.42 12.09 -4.93
C PRO A 11 -10.97 11.99 -3.51
N LEU A 12 -10.33 11.18 -2.67
CA LEU A 12 -10.69 11.11 -1.27
C LEU A 12 -10.26 12.39 -0.57
N ASN A 13 -11.23 13.20 -0.18
CA ASN A 13 -11.00 14.47 0.53
C ASN A 13 -11.33 14.31 2.02
N LYS A 14 -10.32 14.03 2.85
CA LYS A 14 -10.44 13.90 4.30
C LYS A 14 -9.37 14.75 4.97
N GLN A 15 -9.79 15.67 5.82
CA GLN A 15 -8.88 16.61 6.52
C GLN A 15 -8.10 15.95 7.66
N THR A 16 -8.69 14.98 8.36
CA THR A 16 -8.04 14.27 9.46
C THR A 16 -7.27 13.05 8.95
N SER A 17 -6.14 12.75 9.54
CA SER A 17 -5.35 11.56 9.22
C SER A 17 -5.00 10.76 10.46
N GLU A 18 -5.05 9.43 10.33
CA GLU A 18 -4.59 8.48 11.33
C GLU A 18 -3.11 8.08 11.09
N VAL A 19 -2.51 8.58 10.00
CA VAL A 19 -1.13 8.29 9.61
C VAL A 19 -0.28 9.56 9.67
N ILE A 20 0.94 9.42 10.19
CA ILE A 20 2.01 10.43 10.14
C ILE A 20 3.21 9.79 9.42
N ILE A 21 3.87 10.57 8.57
CA ILE A 21 5.05 10.15 7.84
C ILE A 21 6.26 10.93 8.37
N ILE A 22 7.22 10.20 8.91
CA ILE A 22 8.55 10.74 9.23
C ILE A 22 9.38 10.62 7.97
N ASP A 23 9.72 11.77 7.43
CA ASP A 23 10.28 11.91 6.10
C ASP A 23 11.80 12.03 6.13
N ILE A 24 12.48 11.13 5.44
CA ILE A 24 13.88 11.27 5.08
C ILE A 24 13.93 12.24 3.89
N ASP A 25 13.81 13.52 4.23
CA ASP A 25 13.75 14.65 3.32
C ASP A 25 15.13 15.27 3.04
N GLU A 26 15.19 16.21 2.12
CA GLU A 26 16.42 16.95 1.78
C GLU A 26 17.02 17.69 2.99
N LYS A 27 16.17 18.19 3.89
CA LYS A 27 16.62 18.84 5.15
C LYS A 27 17.36 17.85 6.04
N SER A 28 16.86 16.62 6.12
CA SER A 28 17.48 15.55 6.91
C SER A 28 18.78 15.06 6.27
N LEU A 29 18.83 14.96 4.92
CA LEU A 29 20.07 14.68 4.20
C LEU A 29 21.11 15.77 4.39
N GLY A 30 20.71 17.05 4.37
CA GLY A 30 21.59 18.18 4.64
C GLY A 30 22.20 18.15 6.06
N LYS A 31 21.48 17.55 7.03
CA LYS A 31 21.93 17.46 8.42
C LYS A 31 22.79 16.23 8.71
N PHE A 32 22.37 15.06 8.24
CA PHE A 32 22.99 13.77 8.61
C PHE A 32 23.91 13.22 7.52
N GLY A 33 23.97 13.87 6.37
CA GLY A 33 24.68 13.38 5.19
C GLY A 33 23.84 12.41 4.36
N GLN A 34 24.50 11.81 3.37
CA GLN A 34 23.88 10.86 2.45
C GLN A 34 23.38 9.61 3.18
N PHE A 35 22.23 9.12 2.73
CA PHE A 35 21.68 7.85 3.20
C PHE A 35 22.50 6.66 2.62
N PRO A 36 22.70 5.54 3.35
CA PRO A 36 22.11 5.17 4.63
C PRO A 36 22.80 5.79 5.86
N TRP A 37 21.98 6.23 6.81
CA TRP A 37 22.47 6.84 8.05
C TRP A 37 22.86 5.82 9.11
N ASN A 38 23.67 6.29 10.09
CA ASN A 38 23.98 5.54 11.31
C ASN A 38 22.70 5.14 12.05
N ARG A 39 22.65 3.90 12.54
CA ARG A 39 21.49 3.33 13.24
C ARG A 39 21.14 4.06 14.54
N SER A 40 22.10 4.75 15.16
CA SER A 40 21.82 5.59 16.33
C SER A 40 20.87 6.74 16.03
N ILE A 41 20.83 7.24 14.78
CA ILE A 41 19.87 8.27 14.36
C ILE A 41 18.45 7.69 14.40
N PHE A 42 18.25 6.51 13.84
CA PHE A 42 16.96 5.82 13.88
C PHE A 42 16.56 5.43 15.29
N ALA A 43 17.52 4.99 16.11
CA ALA A 43 17.29 4.71 17.53
C ALA A 43 16.71 5.94 18.25
N LYS A 44 17.31 7.12 18.02
CA LYS A 44 16.82 8.36 18.63
C LYS A 44 15.47 8.81 18.11
N ILE A 45 15.20 8.64 16.80
CA ILE A 45 13.89 8.91 16.21
C ILE A 45 12.83 8.00 16.86
N VAL A 46 13.10 6.69 16.97
CA VAL A 46 12.16 5.73 17.60
C VAL A 46 11.94 6.08 19.07
N GLU A 47 12.98 6.40 19.82
CA GLU A 47 12.87 6.83 21.23
C GLU A 47 11.91 8.02 21.38
N ASN A 48 12.13 9.08 20.59
CA ASN A 48 11.35 10.31 20.64
C ASN A 48 9.88 10.06 20.24
N VAL A 49 9.65 9.24 19.20
CA VAL A 49 8.30 8.90 18.75
C VAL A 49 7.60 7.97 19.73
N ASN A 50 8.28 6.95 20.24
CA ASN A 50 7.70 5.98 21.18
C ASN A 50 7.24 6.65 22.49
N ALA A 51 7.93 7.71 22.91
CA ALA A 51 7.53 8.53 24.06
C ALA A 51 6.17 9.21 23.88
N THR A 52 5.68 9.37 22.66
CA THR A 52 4.35 9.96 22.35
C THR A 52 3.21 8.93 22.32
N ASN A 53 3.51 7.65 22.51
CA ASN A 53 2.55 6.55 22.53
C ASN A 53 1.80 6.33 21.19
N PRO A 54 2.51 6.11 20.06
CA PRO A 54 1.90 5.82 18.78
C PRO A 54 1.24 4.43 18.77
N LYS A 55 0.29 4.19 17.85
CA LYS A 55 -0.31 2.85 17.63
C LYS A 55 0.71 1.85 17.13
N ALA A 56 1.50 2.22 16.13
CA ALA A 56 2.61 1.44 15.59
C ALA A 56 3.59 2.34 14.83
N ILE A 57 4.85 1.89 14.69
CA ILE A 57 5.91 2.54 13.92
C ILE A 57 6.33 1.59 12.81
N GLY A 58 6.15 1.96 11.54
CA GLY A 58 6.54 1.18 10.37
C GLY A 58 7.76 1.76 9.67
N PHE A 59 8.68 0.90 9.27
CA PHE A 59 9.87 1.30 8.50
C PHE A 59 9.71 0.82 7.05
N ASP A 60 9.52 1.75 6.14
CA ASP A 60 9.59 1.50 4.70
C ASP A 60 11.05 1.63 4.21
N ILE A 61 11.92 0.93 4.93
CA ILE A 61 13.37 0.97 4.76
C ILE A 61 13.95 -0.40 5.14
N PHE A 62 15.03 -0.79 4.47
CA PHE A 62 15.80 -1.99 4.79
C PHE A 62 17.08 -1.66 5.55
N PHE A 63 17.39 -2.51 6.50
CA PHE A 63 18.64 -2.49 7.25
C PHE A 63 19.41 -3.78 6.99
N THR A 64 19.81 -3.99 5.74
CA THR A 64 20.37 -5.26 5.23
C THR A 64 21.78 -5.55 5.73
N GLU A 65 22.57 -4.53 5.97
CA GLU A 65 23.97 -4.63 6.37
C GLU A 65 24.17 -4.07 7.78
N LYS A 66 25.22 -4.53 8.44
CA LYS A 66 25.66 -3.97 9.72
C LYS A 66 26.01 -2.49 9.55
N ASP A 67 25.83 -1.72 10.61
CA ASP A 67 26.24 -0.32 10.61
C ASP A 67 27.76 -0.21 10.49
N LYS A 68 28.23 0.56 9.50
CA LYS A 68 29.67 0.74 9.22
C LYS A 68 30.43 1.38 10.39
N GLN A 69 29.73 2.01 11.33
CA GLN A 69 30.29 2.58 12.54
C GLN A 69 30.13 1.65 13.76
N SER A 70 29.73 0.38 13.55
CA SER A 70 29.75 -0.59 14.63
C SER A 70 31.20 -0.92 15.04
N PRO A 71 31.46 -1.20 16.32
CA PRO A 71 32.80 -1.51 16.81
C PRO A 71 33.49 -2.61 16.01
N GLU A 72 32.76 -3.66 15.64
CA GLU A 72 33.27 -4.80 14.88
C GLU A 72 33.75 -4.37 13.48
N GLU A 73 32.95 -3.53 12.79
CA GLU A 73 33.30 -3.03 11.45
C GLU A 73 34.52 -2.10 11.50
N ILE A 74 34.61 -1.22 12.54
CA ILE A 74 35.78 -0.36 12.75
C ILE A 74 37.02 -1.20 13.01
N ILE A 75 36.94 -2.21 13.91
CA ILE A 75 38.05 -3.10 14.22
C ILE A 75 38.53 -3.85 12.99
N SER A 76 37.60 -4.30 12.14
CA SER A 76 37.96 -5.03 10.91
C SER A 76 38.55 -4.15 9.81
N ALA A 77 38.18 -2.86 9.78
CA ALA A 77 38.59 -1.92 8.74
C ALA A 77 39.97 -1.27 9.00
N TYR A 78 40.39 -1.23 10.26
CA TYR A 78 41.61 -0.51 10.67
C TYR A 78 42.57 -1.41 11.44
N ASN A 79 43.89 -1.23 11.24
CA ASN A 79 44.95 -1.87 12.05
C ASN A 79 45.09 -1.16 13.39
N LEU A 80 44.22 -1.55 14.34
CA LEU A 80 44.19 -0.94 15.67
C LEU A 80 45.16 -1.66 16.63
N ILE A 81 45.68 -0.92 17.61
CA ILE A 81 46.44 -1.52 18.71
C ILE A 81 45.48 -2.29 19.66
N PRO A 82 45.99 -3.33 20.38
CA PRO A 82 45.16 -4.17 21.25
C PRO A 82 44.32 -3.41 22.28
N ASP A 83 44.86 -2.34 22.85
CA ASP A 83 44.16 -1.49 23.83
C ASP A 83 42.95 -0.78 23.24
N ASP A 84 43.04 -0.30 22.00
CA ASP A 84 41.92 0.35 21.30
C ASP A 84 40.86 -0.66 20.86
N VAL A 85 41.30 -1.84 20.47
CA VAL A 85 40.37 -2.98 20.19
C VAL A 85 39.57 -3.30 21.45
N ALA A 86 40.23 -3.45 22.60
CA ALA A 86 39.57 -3.73 23.87
C ALA A 86 38.59 -2.63 24.30
N ARG A 87 38.94 -1.36 24.07
CA ARG A 87 38.04 -0.22 24.34
C ARG A 87 36.81 -0.24 23.42
N LEU A 88 36.99 -0.44 22.11
CA LEU A 88 35.90 -0.49 21.13
C LEU A 88 34.97 -1.65 21.43
N GLN A 89 35.44 -2.83 21.79
CA GLN A 89 34.61 -4.01 22.12
C GLN A 89 33.68 -3.75 23.33
N ASN A 90 34.02 -2.80 24.20
CA ASN A 90 33.18 -2.39 25.32
C ASN A 90 32.15 -1.30 24.97
N ILE A 91 32.17 -0.77 23.73
CA ILE A 91 31.21 0.24 23.28
C ILE A 91 30.00 -0.46 22.63
N LYS A 92 28.79 -0.06 23.03
CA LYS A 92 27.58 -0.53 22.43
C LYS A 92 27.45 0.03 21.00
N GLY A 93 27.43 -0.86 20.01
CA GLY A 93 27.33 -0.49 18.61
C GLY A 93 25.96 0.11 18.24
N PRO A 94 25.89 0.90 17.14
CA PRO A 94 24.67 1.56 16.68
C PRO A 94 23.51 0.59 16.42
N ASP A 95 23.77 -0.58 15.85
CA ASP A 95 22.78 -1.62 15.62
C ASP A 95 22.17 -2.14 16.93
N GLU A 96 22.96 -2.25 17.98
CA GLU A 96 22.50 -2.72 19.29
C GLU A 96 21.65 -1.65 19.99
N ILE A 97 22.06 -0.38 19.91
CA ILE A 97 21.26 0.74 20.43
C ILE A 97 19.90 0.80 19.72
N PHE A 98 19.88 0.61 18.41
CA PHE A 98 18.66 0.61 17.62
C PHE A 98 17.77 -0.60 17.95
N ARG A 99 18.36 -1.80 18.05
CA ARG A 99 17.67 -3.02 18.48
C ARG A 99 16.89 -2.82 19.78
N GLU A 100 17.52 -2.22 20.78
CA GLU A 100 16.87 -1.97 22.08
C GLU A 100 15.67 -1.03 21.99
N GLN A 101 15.72 -0.02 21.11
CA GLN A 101 14.57 0.86 20.88
C GLN A 101 13.44 0.15 20.15
N LEU A 102 13.77 -0.74 19.19
CA LEU A 102 12.78 -1.55 18.50
C LEU A 102 12.05 -2.49 19.48
N GLU A 103 12.75 -3.15 20.40
CA GLU A 103 12.14 -4.03 21.42
C GLU A 103 11.12 -3.31 22.30
N LYS A 104 11.41 -2.05 22.66
CA LYS A 104 10.56 -1.20 23.52
C LYS A 104 9.35 -0.61 22.79
N SER A 105 9.33 -0.69 21.46
CA SER A 105 8.31 -0.06 20.63
C SER A 105 7.41 -1.08 19.91
N LYS A 106 6.29 -0.59 19.39
CA LYS A 106 5.42 -1.35 18.49
C LYS A 106 5.88 -1.19 17.04
N SER A 107 7.12 -1.66 16.76
CA SER A 107 7.75 -1.49 15.46
C SER A 107 7.43 -2.60 14.48
N VAL A 108 7.37 -2.25 13.20
CA VAL A 108 7.21 -3.12 12.03
C VAL A 108 8.32 -2.76 11.02
N THR A 109 9.10 -3.74 10.56
CA THR A 109 10.11 -3.55 9.52
C THR A 109 9.67 -4.14 8.18
N ALA A 110 10.24 -3.59 7.11
CA ALA A 110 9.93 -4.00 5.75
C ALA A 110 10.55 -5.35 5.38
N VAL A 111 9.81 -6.11 4.57
CA VAL A 111 10.29 -7.26 3.80
C VAL A 111 9.89 -7.04 2.33
N LEU A 112 10.80 -7.26 1.40
CA LEU A 112 10.54 -7.16 -0.03
C LEU A 112 10.55 -8.54 -0.67
N GLY A 113 9.46 -8.89 -1.36
CA GLY A 113 9.44 -10.01 -2.29
C GLY A 113 10.03 -9.59 -3.64
N SER A 114 10.83 -10.45 -4.24
CA SER A 114 11.51 -10.20 -5.51
C SER A 114 11.42 -11.39 -6.45
N ASN A 115 11.27 -11.11 -7.74
CA ASN A 115 11.37 -12.11 -8.81
C ASN A 115 12.83 -12.31 -9.26
N VAL A 116 13.75 -11.45 -8.83
CA VAL A 116 15.18 -11.52 -9.15
C VAL A 116 15.93 -12.06 -7.94
N SER A 117 16.84 -13.01 -8.19
CA SER A 117 17.71 -13.55 -7.13
C SER A 117 18.60 -12.43 -6.58
N SER A 118 18.53 -12.20 -5.27
CA SER A 118 19.46 -11.33 -4.55
C SER A 118 20.56 -12.16 -3.90
N HIS A 119 21.71 -11.54 -3.66
CA HIS A 119 22.81 -12.18 -2.92
C HIS A 119 22.36 -12.38 -1.46
N GLY A 120 22.19 -13.63 -1.05
CA GLY A 120 21.78 -14.02 0.29
C GLY A 120 20.40 -14.69 0.34
N THR A 121 20.27 -15.69 1.20
CA THR A 121 18.98 -16.35 1.46
C THR A 121 18.30 -15.66 2.63
N TYR A 122 17.29 -14.87 2.34
CA TYR A 122 16.37 -14.41 3.39
C TYR A 122 15.44 -15.58 3.74
N ASP A 123 15.49 -16.02 4.99
CA ASP A 123 14.65 -17.11 5.49
C ASP A 123 14.20 -16.79 6.92
N ARG A 124 13.17 -15.97 7.03
CA ARG A 124 12.56 -15.58 8.31
C ARG A 124 11.08 -15.92 8.27
N SER A 125 10.55 -16.20 9.44
CA SER A 125 9.11 -16.42 9.59
C SER A 125 8.37 -15.12 9.88
N PRO A 126 7.16 -14.95 9.33
CA PRO A 126 6.31 -13.82 9.64
C PRO A 126 6.00 -13.78 11.15
N LYS A 127 5.82 -12.60 11.71
CA LYS A 127 5.40 -12.42 13.10
C LYS A 127 3.89 -12.63 13.28
N ALA A 128 3.12 -12.38 12.22
CA ALA A 128 1.69 -12.63 12.19
C ALA A 128 1.40 -14.13 12.07
N LYS A 129 0.46 -14.65 12.87
CA LYS A 129 -0.11 -15.99 12.65
C LYS A 129 -1.36 -15.87 11.80
N PHE A 130 -1.43 -16.63 10.72
CA PHE A 130 -2.61 -16.70 9.87
C PHE A 130 -3.54 -17.81 10.33
N LEU A 131 -4.78 -17.45 10.66
CA LEU A 131 -5.86 -18.39 10.96
C LEU A 131 -6.80 -18.43 9.76
N VAL A 132 -6.71 -19.52 9.01
CA VAL A 132 -7.41 -19.69 7.73
C VAL A 132 -8.66 -20.54 7.92
N LYS A 133 -9.75 -20.15 7.25
CA LYS A 133 -11.00 -20.90 7.18
C LYS A 133 -11.50 -20.94 5.73
N GLY A 134 -11.81 -22.12 5.24
CA GLY A 134 -12.51 -22.32 3.97
C GLY A 134 -11.65 -22.72 2.76
N GLY A 135 -10.33 -22.79 2.88
CA GLY A 135 -9.42 -23.18 1.78
C GLY A 135 -7.95 -22.98 2.09
N ASP A 136 -7.10 -23.04 1.08
CA ASP A 136 -5.66 -22.71 1.18
C ASP A 136 -5.37 -21.38 0.47
N PRO A 137 -5.04 -20.29 1.19
CA PRO A 137 -4.74 -19.00 0.58
C PRO A 137 -3.48 -19.02 -0.30
N ASN A 138 -2.61 -20.02 -0.17
CA ASN A 138 -1.42 -20.15 -1.01
C ASN A 138 -1.75 -20.34 -2.50
N GLU A 139 -2.93 -20.84 -2.83
CA GLU A 139 -3.37 -21.03 -4.21
C GLU A 139 -3.75 -19.70 -4.89
N PHE A 140 -4.10 -18.70 -4.11
CA PHE A 140 -4.65 -17.43 -4.61
C PHE A 140 -3.73 -16.23 -4.39
N THR A 141 -2.77 -16.34 -3.47
CA THR A 141 -1.88 -15.22 -3.15
C THR A 141 -0.74 -15.06 -4.14
N TYR A 142 -0.39 -13.81 -4.42
CA TYR A 142 0.82 -13.50 -5.20
C TYR A 142 2.07 -14.04 -4.51
N SER A 143 2.93 -14.70 -5.30
CA SER A 143 4.13 -15.38 -4.81
C SER A 143 5.39 -14.73 -5.37
N PHE A 144 6.37 -14.54 -4.49
CA PHE A 144 7.71 -14.12 -4.86
C PHE A 144 8.71 -15.21 -4.46
N PRO A 145 9.56 -15.69 -5.41
CA PRO A 145 10.52 -16.75 -5.15
C PRO A 145 11.68 -16.31 -4.25
N HIS A 146 11.99 -15.02 -4.24
CA HIS A 146 13.06 -14.43 -3.45
C HIS A 146 12.51 -13.35 -2.52
N SER A 147 13.26 -13.07 -1.45
CA SER A 147 12.92 -12.01 -0.52
C SER A 147 14.15 -11.37 0.09
N ILE A 148 14.02 -10.10 0.45
CA ILE A 148 15.03 -9.28 1.10
C ILE A 148 14.40 -8.70 2.36
N GLY A 149 15.17 -8.65 3.44
CA GLY A 149 14.74 -8.02 4.70
C GLY A 149 15.90 -7.40 5.44
N SER A 150 15.66 -7.00 6.66
CA SER A 150 16.68 -6.38 7.51
C SER A 150 17.56 -7.45 8.20
N LEU A 151 18.58 -7.00 8.94
CA LEU A 151 19.40 -7.87 9.79
C LEU A 151 18.52 -8.67 10.75
N GLU A 152 18.84 -9.95 10.90
CA GLU A 152 18.08 -10.88 11.75
C GLU A 152 17.87 -10.36 13.18
N LYS A 153 18.90 -9.80 13.76
CA LYS A 153 18.83 -9.27 15.13
C LYS A 153 17.85 -8.10 15.28
N LEU A 154 17.67 -7.29 14.24
CA LEU A 154 16.71 -6.19 14.22
C LEU A 154 15.29 -6.72 14.03
N GLU A 155 15.10 -7.67 13.07
CA GLU A 155 13.81 -8.30 12.82
C GLU A 155 13.30 -9.12 14.00
N ASN A 156 14.20 -9.76 14.75
CA ASN A 156 13.82 -10.48 15.98
C ASN A 156 13.28 -9.54 17.07
N SER A 157 13.66 -8.27 17.03
CA SER A 157 13.29 -7.28 18.05
C SER A 157 12.00 -6.52 17.74
N VAL A 158 11.49 -6.57 16.51
CA VAL A 158 10.24 -5.91 16.13
C VAL A 158 9.00 -6.74 16.41
N LYS A 159 7.83 -6.10 16.45
CA LYS A 159 6.53 -6.75 16.66
C LYS A 159 5.90 -7.25 15.36
N GLY A 160 6.39 -6.80 14.20
CA GLY A 160 5.85 -7.17 12.90
C GLY A 160 6.88 -7.14 11.77
N LEU A 161 6.62 -7.95 10.74
CA LEU A 161 7.31 -7.95 9.46
C LEU A 161 6.27 -7.75 8.36
N GLY A 162 6.35 -6.62 7.64
CA GLY A 162 5.37 -6.26 6.62
C GLY A 162 5.98 -6.21 5.22
N SER A 163 5.31 -6.82 4.23
CA SER A 163 5.74 -6.72 2.85
C SER A 163 5.48 -5.34 2.27
N ILE A 164 6.47 -4.78 1.60
CA ILE A 164 6.36 -3.54 0.83
C ILE A 164 6.35 -3.78 -0.68
N SER A 165 6.18 -5.05 -1.10
CA SER A 165 6.17 -5.41 -2.52
C SER A 165 4.93 -4.87 -3.21
N PHE A 166 5.12 -4.14 -4.31
CA PHE A 166 4.06 -3.78 -5.23
C PHE A 166 3.92 -4.83 -6.33
N LEU A 167 2.72 -4.93 -6.91
CA LEU A 167 2.50 -5.71 -8.11
C LEU A 167 2.96 -4.90 -9.33
N ASP A 168 3.67 -5.55 -10.22
CA ASP A 168 4.08 -4.93 -11.49
C ASP A 168 2.86 -4.51 -12.29
N GLN A 169 2.74 -3.22 -12.55
CA GLN A 169 1.72 -2.63 -13.42
C GLN A 169 2.39 -2.20 -14.72
N THR A 170 1.83 -2.59 -15.86
CA THR A 170 2.42 -2.32 -17.19
C THR A 170 2.64 -0.83 -17.47
N ASP A 171 1.89 0.06 -16.83
CA ASP A 171 1.99 1.52 -16.96
C ASP A 171 2.67 2.19 -15.75
N GLY A 172 3.13 1.40 -14.78
CA GLY A 172 3.80 1.89 -13.57
C GLY A 172 2.91 2.66 -12.60
N ILE A 173 1.58 2.63 -12.78
CA ILE A 173 0.63 3.30 -11.87
C ILE A 173 0.15 2.31 -10.80
N ILE A 174 0.42 2.59 -9.53
CA ILE A 174 -0.03 1.75 -8.42
C ILE A 174 -1.50 2.04 -8.11
N ARG A 175 -2.37 1.10 -8.47
CA ARG A 175 -3.84 1.21 -8.26
C ARG A 175 -4.33 0.32 -7.14
N SER A 176 -3.66 -0.80 -6.92
CA SER A 176 -4.10 -1.86 -6.03
C SER A 176 -2.91 -2.54 -5.38
N LEU A 177 -3.17 -3.20 -4.25
CA LEU A 177 -2.15 -3.93 -3.51
C LEU A 177 -2.76 -5.21 -2.92
N PRO A 178 -2.05 -6.35 -2.95
CA PRO A 178 -2.45 -7.51 -2.17
C PRO A 178 -2.25 -7.23 -0.68
N LEU A 179 -3.21 -7.60 0.15
CA LEU A 179 -3.10 -7.47 1.62
C LEU A 179 -2.15 -8.51 2.22
N ILE A 180 -2.04 -9.65 1.56
CA ILE A 180 -1.12 -10.74 1.90
C ILE A 180 -0.39 -11.21 0.65
N VAL A 181 0.87 -11.56 0.81
CA VAL A 181 1.72 -12.12 -0.24
C VAL A 181 2.39 -13.39 0.25
N ARG A 182 2.81 -14.24 -0.66
CA ARG A 182 3.61 -15.42 -0.35
C ARG A 182 5.07 -15.14 -0.70
N LEU A 183 5.93 -15.16 0.31
CA LEU A 183 7.37 -15.09 0.14
C LEU A 183 7.92 -16.50 0.32
N LYS A 184 8.46 -17.06 -0.75
CA LYS A 184 8.76 -18.51 -0.80
C LYS A 184 7.49 -19.33 -0.47
N ASN A 185 7.47 -19.99 0.67
CA ASN A 185 6.38 -20.84 1.12
C ASN A 185 5.65 -20.30 2.36
N GLN A 186 5.82 -19.02 2.70
CA GLN A 186 5.22 -18.43 3.89
C GLN A 186 4.39 -17.19 3.53
N LEU A 187 3.22 -17.04 4.16
CA LEU A 187 2.36 -15.88 4.00
C LEU A 187 2.87 -14.71 4.83
N TYR A 188 2.98 -13.56 4.21
CA TYR A 188 3.33 -12.29 4.85
C TYR A 188 2.22 -11.27 4.65
N PRO A 189 1.84 -10.53 5.69
CA PRO A 189 0.98 -9.36 5.52
C PRO A 189 1.75 -8.24 4.83
N THR A 190 1.06 -7.37 4.11
CA THR A 190 1.66 -6.11 3.66
C THR A 190 1.94 -5.19 4.84
N MET A 191 2.85 -4.22 4.65
CA MET A 191 3.24 -3.24 5.68
C MET A 191 2.02 -2.61 6.35
N ALA A 192 1.06 -2.14 5.56
CA ALA A 192 -0.15 -1.50 6.07
C ALA A 192 -0.99 -2.43 6.96
N LEU A 193 -1.23 -3.68 6.52
CA LEU A 193 -1.99 -4.66 7.28
C LEU A 193 -1.27 -5.07 8.56
N GLU A 194 0.05 -5.25 8.50
CA GLU A 194 0.86 -5.62 9.66
C GLU A 194 0.90 -4.49 10.71
N MET A 195 1.00 -3.24 10.27
CA MET A 195 0.92 -2.09 11.16
C MET A 195 -0.44 -2.03 11.87
N ILE A 196 -1.54 -2.30 11.16
CA ILE A 196 -2.88 -2.37 11.77
C ILE A 196 -2.95 -3.50 12.79
N ARG A 197 -2.39 -4.69 12.47
CA ARG A 197 -2.35 -5.82 13.39
C ARG A 197 -1.59 -5.48 14.68
N VAL A 198 -0.39 -4.92 14.53
CA VAL A 198 0.47 -4.52 15.66
C VAL A 198 -0.18 -3.40 16.47
N GLY A 199 -0.70 -2.37 15.81
CA GLY A 199 -1.36 -1.23 16.44
C GLY A 199 -2.63 -1.61 17.20
N SER A 200 -3.35 -2.63 16.73
CA SER A 200 -4.53 -3.20 17.40
C SER A 200 -4.16 -4.27 18.45
N ASN A 201 -2.88 -4.48 18.76
CA ASN A 201 -2.38 -5.51 19.69
C ASN A 201 -2.86 -6.93 19.35
N GLN A 202 -3.08 -7.24 18.08
CA GLN A 202 -3.50 -8.55 17.63
C GLN A 202 -2.30 -9.46 17.35
N LYS A 203 -2.42 -10.75 17.69
CA LYS A 203 -1.42 -11.78 17.36
C LYS A 203 -1.70 -12.42 16.00
N ASN A 204 -2.98 -12.51 15.64
CA ASN A 204 -3.46 -13.28 14.51
C ASN A 204 -4.07 -12.39 13.44
N LEU A 205 -3.93 -12.83 12.19
CA LEU A 205 -4.73 -12.40 11.04
C LEU A 205 -5.68 -13.54 10.67
N TYR A 206 -6.93 -13.21 10.41
CA TYR A 206 -7.95 -14.19 10.03
C TYR A 206 -8.19 -14.07 8.53
N VAL A 207 -8.06 -15.18 7.81
CA VAL A 207 -8.33 -15.27 6.36
C VAL A 207 -9.56 -16.16 6.17
N GLU A 208 -10.63 -15.60 5.67
CA GLU A 208 -11.84 -16.32 5.30
C GLU A 208 -11.88 -16.46 3.79
N MET A 209 -12.12 -17.67 3.32
CA MET A 209 -12.12 -18.04 1.92
C MET A 209 -13.47 -18.65 1.53
N ASN A 210 -13.84 -18.52 0.28
CA ASN A 210 -14.95 -19.20 -0.38
C ASN A 210 -14.42 -19.97 -1.61
N GLU A 211 -15.30 -20.56 -2.40
CA GLU A 211 -14.95 -21.33 -3.59
C GLU A 211 -14.19 -20.52 -4.66
N ALA A 212 -14.36 -19.20 -4.69
CA ALA A 212 -13.69 -18.32 -5.64
C ALA A 212 -12.29 -17.87 -5.19
N GLY A 213 -11.95 -18.04 -3.90
CA GLY A 213 -10.68 -17.60 -3.32
C GLY A 213 -10.84 -16.87 -2.00
N ILE A 214 -10.00 -15.87 -1.74
CA ILE A 214 -10.03 -15.07 -0.52
C ILE A 214 -11.26 -14.14 -0.57
N ASP A 215 -12.11 -14.22 0.44
CA ASP A 215 -13.28 -13.35 0.60
C ASP A 215 -12.96 -12.15 1.50
N ARG A 216 -12.30 -12.44 2.64
CA ARG A 216 -12.04 -11.45 3.67
C ARG A 216 -10.78 -11.73 4.46
N ILE A 217 -10.06 -10.66 4.76
CA ILE A 217 -8.92 -10.67 5.68
C ILE A 217 -9.27 -9.77 6.87
N SER A 218 -9.02 -10.23 8.10
CA SER A 218 -9.42 -9.48 9.28
C SER A 218 -8.27 -9.37 10.28
N SER A 219 -8.08 -8.15 10.79
CA SER A 219 -7.32 -7.82 11.99
C SER A 219 -8.26 -7.08 12.93
N ARG A 220 -8.74 -7.76 13.95
CA ARG A 220 -9.80 -7.21 14.82
C ARG A 220 -9.44 -5.82 15.36
N PRO A 221 -10.37 -4.84 15.31
CA PRO A 221 -11.78 -4.97 14.92
C PRO A 221 -12.03 -4.87 13.39
N HIS A 222 -11.00 -4.64 12.55
CA HIS A 222 -11.11 -4.35 11.15
C HIS A 222 -11.37 -5.61 10.32
N LYS A 223 -12.40 -5.55 9.47
CA LYS A 223 -12.74 -6.56 8.47
C LYS A 223 -12.53 -5.96 7.09
N ILE A 224 -11.72 -6.60 6.25
CA ILE A 224 -11.31 -6.07 4.96
C ILE A 224 -11.73 -7.08 3.91
N TYR A 225 -12.71 -6.71 3.09
CA TYR A 225 -13.12 -7.50 1.93
C TYR A 225 -12.14 -7.26 0.79
N SER A 226 -11.81 -8.30 0.05
CA SER A 226 -10.86 -8.25 -1.05
C SER A 226 -11.40 -8.94 -2.30
N ASP A 227 -10.66 -8.88 -3.39
CA ASP A 227 -10.87 -9.81 -4.49
C ASP A 227 -10.37 -11.23 -4.12
N PRO A 228 -10.61 -12.26 -4.96
CA PRO A 228 -10.17 -13.62 -4.68
C PRO A 228 -8.67 -13.80 -4.42
N ASN A 229 -7.84 -12.89 -4.91
CA ASN A 229 -6.38 -12.90 -4.71
C ASN A 229 -5.92 -12.08 -3.49
N GLY A 230 -6.86 -11.63 -2.66
CA GLY A 230 -6.55 -10.82 -1.49
C GLY A 230 -6.19 -9.36 -1.81
N ILE A 231 -6.55 -8.86 -3.00
CA ILE A 231 -6.24 -7.50 -3.45
C ILE A 231 -7.35 -6.54 -3.05
N ILE A 232 -6.94 -5.35 -2.61
CA ILE A 232 -7.79 -4.16 -2.51
C ILE A 232 -7.32 -3.09 -3.49
N TRP A 233 -8.25 -2.25 -3.94
CA TRP A 233 -7.94 -1.08 -4.75
C TRP A 233 -7.85 0.14 -3.86
N ILE A 234 -6.79 0.91 -4.07
CA ILE A 234 -6.47 2.07 -3.24
C ILE A 234 -7.32 3.25 -3.69
N ARG A 235 -8.03 3.87 -2.77
CA ARG A 235 -8.66 5.16 -2.98
C ARG A 235 -7.73 6.24 -2.45
N TYR A 236 -7.01 6.88 -3.37
CA TYR A 236 -5.99 7.86 -3.02
C TYR A 236 -6.58 9.17 -2.49
N LYS A 237 -5.94 9.72 -1.47
CA LYS A 237 -6.13 11.11 -1.06
C LYS A 237 -5.42 12.02 -2.03
N GLU A 238 -5.93 13.25 -2.18
CA GLU A 238 -5.33 14.28 -3.03
C GLU A 238 -3.90 14.59 -2.60
N SER A 239 -3.65 14.67 -1.30
CA SER A 239 -2.31 14.86 -0.74
C SER A 239 -2.25 14.48 0.73
N LEU A 240 -1.15 13.88 1.14
CA LEU A 240 -0.78 13.65 2.55
C LEU A 240 0.30 14.63 3.05
N LYS A 241 0.63 15.70 2.32
CA LYS A 241 1.72 16.64 2.65
C LYS A 241 1.66 17.18 4.08
N ASN A 242 0.47 17.43 4.61
CA ASN A 242 0.29 17.90 5.98
C ASN A 242 0.65 16.83 7.04
N GLN A 243 0.85 15.59 6.63
CA GLN A 243 1.20 14.46 7.50
C GLN A 243 2.70 14.24 7.59
N TYR A 244 3.49 14.93 6.77
CA TYR A 244 4.93 14.79 6.76
C TYR A 244 5.58 15.60 7.87
N ILE A 245 6.56 14.97 8.53
CA ILE A 245 7.43 15.61 9.54
C ILE A 245 8.86 15.17 9.22
N SER A 246 9.75 16.13 9.04
CA SER A 246 11.17 15.88 8.76
C SER A 246 11.82 15.00 9.83
N ALA A 247 12.55 13.96 9.42
CA ALA A 247 13.27 13.05 10.31
C ALA A 247 14.27 13.82 11.19
N SER A 248 14.91 14.86 10.66
CA SER A 248 15.82 15.72 11.42
C SER A 248 15.11 16.48 12.53
N SER A 249 13.87 16.92 12.32
CA SER A 249 13.07 17.60 13.35
C SER A 249 12.65 16.64 14.46
N VAL A 250 12.28 15.40 14.10
CA VAL A 250 11.94 14.35 15.08
C VAL A 250 13.16 13.96 15.90
N PHE A 251 14.31 13.78 15.25
CA PHE A 251 15.59 13.51 15.95
C PHE A 251 15.93 14.57 16.99
N GLU A 252 15.72 15.86 16.67
CA GLU A 252 15.99 16.98 17.57
C GLU A 252 14.93 17.17 18.66
N GLY A 253 13.84 16.43 18.63
CA GLY A 253 12.69 16.66 19.53
C GLY A 253 11.89 17.93 19.19
N LYS A 254 12.08 18.51 18.00
CA LYS A 254 11.41 19.72 17.51
C LYS A 254 10.13 19.39 16.75
N PHE A 255 9.17 18.84 17.42
CA PHE A 255 7.86 18.47 16.86
C PHE A 255 6.78 18.57 17.93
N ASP A 256 5.52 18.63 17.49
CA ASP A 256 4.37 18.54 18.38
C ASP A 256 4.06 17.06 18.71
N PRO A 257 4.25 16.61 19.98
CA PRO A 257 3.96 15.24 20.38
C PRO A 257 2.51 14.79 20.15
N SER A 258 1.57 15.73 20.19
CA SER A 258 0.14 15.43 19.99
C SER A 258 -0.17 14.89 18.60
N ARG A 259 0.66 15.21 17.61
CA ARG A 259 0.51 14.72 16.23
C ARG A 259 0.76 13.22 16.12
N PHE A 260 1.55 12.62 17.00
CA PHE A 260 1.93 11.21 16.95
C PHE A 260 1.08 10.31 17.86
N LYS A 261 0.49 10.91 18.90
CA LYS A 261 -0.30 10.14 19.88
C LYS A 261 -1.45 9.40 19.20
N ASP A 262 -1.55 8.11 19.46
CA ASP A 262 -2.57 7.21 18.91
C ASP A 262 -2.61 7.17 17.37
N LYS A 263 -1.49 7.50 16.68
CA LYS A 263 -1.36 7.47 15.23
C LYS A 263 -0.49 6.31 14.75
N TYR A 264 -0.65 5.92 13.50
CA TYR A 264 0.27 5.05 12.79
C TYR A 264 1.38 5.92 12.21
N VAL A 265 2.62 5.58 12.52
CA VAL A 265 3.79 6.37 12.11
C VAL A 265 4.58 5.57 11.10
N LEU A 266 4.73 6.08 9.89
CA LEU A 266 5.57 5.49 8.84
C LEU A 266 6.88 6.28 8.74
N ILE A 267 7.99 5.58 8.57
CA ILE A 267 9.31 6.19 8.33
C ILE A 267 9.73 5.76 6.92
N GLY A 268 9.92 6.72 6.03
CA GLY A 268 10.29 6.47 4.64
C GLY A 268 10.93 7.69 4.00
N ALA A 269 11.35 7.56 2.76
CA ALA A 269 12.10 8.58 2.04
C ALA A 269 11.26 9.30 1.00
N SER A 270 11.36 10.65 0.96
CA SER A 270 10.85 11.47 -0.14
C SER A 270 11.96 12.22 -0.88
N ALA A 271 13.19 12.23 -0.35
CA ALA A 271 14.32 12.96 -0.93
C ALA A 271 14.63 12.50 -2.36
N GLN A 272 14.91 13.46 -3.24
CA GLN A 272 15.35 13.20 -4.61
C GLN A 272 16.67 12.43 -4.58
N GLY A 273 16.76 11.31 -5.24
CA GLY A 273 17.98 10.47 -5.21
C GLY A 273 17.87 9.20 -4.39
N LEU A 274 16.82 9.04 -3.58
CA LEU A 274 16.49 7.76 -2.93
C LEU A 274 15.49 6.91 -3.75
N PHE A 275 15.01 7.45 -4.89
CA PHE A 275 14.26 6.81 -5.99
C PHE A 275 13.03 5.96 -5.61
N ASP A 276 12.41 6.23 -4.48
CA ASP A 276 11.18 5.53 -4.08
C ASP A 276 9.93 6.34 -4.47
N LEU A 277 9.81 6.67 -5.77
CA LEU A 277 8.69 7.44 -6.29
C LEU A 277 7.79 6.58 -7.17
N VAL A 278 6.49 6.60 -6.90
CA VAL A 278 5.47 5.85 -7.61
C VAL A 278 4.39 6.75 -8.20
N LYS A 279 3.83 6.36 -9.35
CA LYS A 279 2.72 7.06 -9.98
C LYS A 279 1.38 6.60 -9.42
N THR A 280 0.45 7.54 -9.23
CA THR A 280 -0.90 7.26 -8.75
C THR A 280 -1.96 7.46 -9.84
N PRO A 281 -3.16 6.90 -9.67
CA PRO A 281 -4.31 7.18 -10.54
C PRO A 281 -4.71 8.65 -10.62
N LEU A 282 -4.35 9.46 -9.62
CA LEU A 282 -4.63 10.91 -9.63
C LEU A 282 -3.76 11.67 -10.63
N GLY A 283 -2.70 11.03 -11.17
CA GLY A 283 -1.77 11.62 -12.13
C GLY A 283 -0.58 12.31 -11.47
N ASN A 284 -0.45 12.24 -10.15
CA ASN A 284 0.70 12.71 -9.40
C ASN A 284 1.69 11.57 -9.11
N THR A 285 2.89 11.94 -8.71
CA THR A 285 3.93 11.03 -8.23
C THR A 285 4.12 11.27 -6.73
N ILE A 286 4.13 10.18 -5.95
CA ILE A 286 4.27 10.22 -4.49
C ILE A 286 5.37 9.26 -4.04
N PRO A 287 5.97 9.45 -2.86
CA PRO A 287 6.85 8.46 -2.24
C PRO A 287 6.12 7.13 -1.96
N GLY A 288 6.82 5.98 -2.09
CA GLY A 288 6.26 4.65 -1.86
C GLY A 288 5.64 4.50 -0.46
N VAL A 289 6.26 5.09 0.54
CA VAL A 289 5.76 5.12 1.92
C VAL A 289 4.34 5.72 2.02
N GLU A 290 4.00 6.68 1.17
CA GLU A 290 2.66 7.31 1.14
C GLU A 290 1.59 6.35 0.62
N VAL A 291 1.95 5.37 -0.22
CA VAL A 291 1.03 4.31 -0.65
C VAL A 291 0.57 3.50 0.55
N HIS A 292 1.51 3.07 1.41
CA HIS A 292 1.17 2.35 2.63
C HIS A 292 0.32 3.19 3.58
N GLY A 293 0.61 4.49 3.67
CA GLY A 293 -0.22 5.46 4.41
C GLY A 293 -1.65 5.51 3.90
N ASN A 294 -1.86 5.63 2.59
CA ASN A 294 -3.19 5.62 1.98
C ASN A 294 -3.94 4.30 2.25
N ILE A 295 -3.25 3.16 2.23
CA ILE A 295 -3.87 1.86 2.51
C ILE A 295 -4.31 1.76 3.98
N ILE A 296 -3.49 2.19 4.94
CA ILE A 296 -3.87 2.24 6.35
C ILE A 296 -5.14 3.08 6.52
N GLU A 297 -5.17 4.28 5.96
CA GLU A 297 -6.33 5.17 6.01
C GLU A 297 -7.58 4.50 5.38
N ASN A 298 -7.42 3.88 4.21
CA ASN A 298 -8.51 3.21 3.52
C ASN A 298 -9.09 2.05 4.35
N ILE A 299 -8.26 1.28 5.03
CA ILE A 299 -8.71 0.18 5.88
C ILE A 299 -9.44 0.71 7.11
N LEU A 300 -8.91 1.74 7.77
CA LEU A 300 -9.51 2.32 8.96
C LEU A 300 -10.87 2.96 8.67
N ASP A 301 -11.01 3.61 7.52
CA ASP A 301 -12.23 4.28 7.07
C ASP A 301 -13.17 3.40 6.25
N GLN A 302 -12.75 2.15 5.92
CA GLN A 302 -13.43 1.27 4.99
C GLN A 302 -13.70 1.94 3.61
N SER A 303 -12.80 2.82 3.18
CA SER A 303 -12.92 3.58 1.94
C SER A 303 -12.19 2.97 0.76
N TYR A 304 -11.48 1.84 0.94
CA TYR A 304 -10.86 1.10 -0.15
C TYR A 304 -11.90 0.65 -1.16
N LEU A 305 -11.45 0.46 -2.41
CA LEU A 305 -12.33 0.07 -3.50
C LEU A 305 -12.22 -1.45 -3.74
N ILE A 306 -13.33 -2.05 -4.16
CA ILE A 306 -13.41 -3.49 -4.45
C ILE A 306 -13.86 -3.66 -5.89
N ARG A 307 -13.25 -4.62 -6.59
CA ARG A 307 -13.74 -5.14 -7.86
C ARG A 307 -14.15 -6.59 -7.68
N ASN A 308 -15.43 -6.82 -7.54
CA ASN A 308 -15.96 -8.16 -7.38
C ASN A 308 -15.79 -8.96 -8.69
N PRO A 309 -15.38 -10.25 -8.67
CA PRO A 309 -15.28 -11.09 -9.87
C PRO A 309 -16.54 -11.15 -10.71
N ASN A 310 -17.70 -11.19 -10.08
CA ASN A 310 -18.99 -11.23 -10.77
C ASN A 310 -19.35 -9.92 -11.48
N THR A 311 -18.62 -8.83 -11.21
CA THR A 311 -18.87 -7.54 -11.87
C THR A 311 -18.68 -7.61 -13.39
N TYR A 312 -17.75 -8.45 -13.89
CA TYR A 312 -17.56 -8.65 -15.33
C TYR A 312 -18.80 -9.20 -16.03
N ILE A 313 -19.45 -10.18 -15.43
CA ILE A 313 -20.68 -10.77 -15.98
C ILE A 313 -21.79 -9.72 -15.99
N PHE A 314 -21.92 -8.98 -14.90
CA PHE A 314 -22.89 -7.88 -14.82
C PHE A 314 -22.61 -6.80 -15.88
N GLU A 315 -21.37 -6.35 -16.05
CA GLU A 315 -20.95 -5.36 -17.04
C GLU A 315 -21.29 -5.83 -18.46
N LEU A 316 -21.03 -7.10 -18.78
CA LEU A 316 -21.33 -7.69 -20.08
C LEU A 316 -22.85 -7.75 -20.35
N LEU A 317 -23.61 -8.34 -19.43
CA LEU A 317 -25.05 -8.45 -19.57
C LEU A 317 -25.72 -7.08 -19.63
N PHE A 318 -25.30 -6.17 -18.78
CA PHE A 318 -25.79 -4.79 -18.78
C PHE A 318 -25.50 -4.08 -20.11
N SER A 319 -24.29 -4.27 -20.66
CA SER A 319 -23.93 -3.72 -21.98
C SER A 319 -24.83 -4.24 -23.11
N ILE A 320 -25.11 -5.55 -23.14
CA ILE A 320 -25.97 -6.16 -24.13
C ILE A 320 -27.42 -5.63 -24.02
N VAL A 321 -27.95 -5.57 -22.80
CA VAL A 321 -29.30 -5.08 -22.55
C VAL A 321 -29.45 -3.62 -22.98
N VAL A 322 -28.52 -2.75 -22.54
CA VAL A 322 -28.58 -1.32 -22.89
C VAL A 322 -28.45 -1.12 -24.39
N ALA A 323 -27.50 -1.82 -25.05
CA ALA A 323 -27.30 -1.74 -26.48
C ALA A 323 -28.59 -2.22 -27.25
N GLY A 324 -29.18 -3.35 -26.83
CA GLY A 324 -30.42 -3.88 -27.43
C GLY A 324 -31.59 -2.91 -27.29
N VAL A 325 -31.76 -2.32 -26.10
CA VAL A 325 -32.82 -1.33 -25.84
C VAL A 325 -32.64 -0.09 -26.73
N VAL A 326 -31.41 0.43 -26.80
CA VAL A 326 -31.11 1.61 -27.62
C VAL A 326 -31.32 1.31 -29.12
N PHE A 327 -30.87 0.14 -29.60
CA PHE A 327 -31.10 -0.28 -30.96
C PHE A 327 -32.60 -0.35 -31.27
N PHE A 328 -33.38 -1.09 -30.47
CA PHE A 328 -34.81 -1.22 -30.65
C PHE A 328 -35.53 0.13 -30.66
N LEU A 329 -35.29 0.96 -29.66
CA LEU A 329 -35.91 2.28 -29.56
C LEU A 329 -35.49 3.21 -30.71
N SER A 330 -34.24 3.15 -31.15
CA SER A 330 -33.75 3.99 -32.25
C SER A 330 -34.41 3.64 -33.58
N GLN A 331 -34.75 2.37 -33.84
CA GLN A 331 -35.45 1.92 -35.05
C GLN A 331 -36.92 2.36 -35.09
N HIS A 332 -37.58 2.44 -33.93
CA HIS A 332 -39.02 2.73 -33.84
C HIS A 332 -39.34 4.21 -33.57
N THR A 333 -38.34 5.09 -33.45
CA THR A 333 -38.53 6.51 -33.16
C THR A 333 -38.03 7.40 -34.30
N LYS A 334 -38.52 8.64 -34.37
CA LYS A 334 -38.00 9.62 -35.36
C LYS A 334 -36.52 9.92 -35.12
N PRO A 335 -35.69 10.23 -36.15
CA PRO A 335 -34.22 10.43 -36.03
C PRO A 335 -33.79 11.41 -34.94
N LYS A 336 -34.54 12.50 -34.76
CA LYS A 336 -34.26 13.50 -33.71
C LYS A 336 -34.35 12.92 -32.28
N TYR A 337 -35.21 11.94 -32.07
CA TYR A 337 -35.37 11.27 -30.76
C TYR A 337 -34.31 10.20 -30.54
N SER A 338 -33.76 9.58 -31.60
CA SER A 338 -32.69 8.60 -31.50
C SER A 338 -31.44 9.21 -30.85
N LEU A 339 -31.12 10.45 -31.17
CA LEU A 339 -30.02 11.18 -30.49
C LEU A 339 -30.31 11.39 -29.01
N LEU A 340 -31.52 11.77 -28.63
CA LEU A 340 -31.90 11.93 -27.22
C LEU A 340 -31.82 10.61 -26.45
N ILE A 341 -32.25 9.50 -27.08
CA ILE A 341 -32.17 8.16 -26.50
C ILE A 341 -30.71 7.76 -26.28
N PHE A 342 -29.83 8.01 -27.26
CA PHE A 342 -28.39 7.72 -27.16
C PHE A 342 -27.74 8.51 -26.01
N PHE A 343 -27.88 9.83 -26.00
CA PHE A 343 -27.27 10.67 -24.95
C PHE A 343 -27.89 10.42 -23.58
N GLY A 344 -29.18 10.17 -23.48
CA GLY A 344 -29.85 9.80 -22.24
C GLY A 344 -29.34 8.47 -21.68
N SER A 345 -29.14 7.46 -22.55
CA SER A 345 -28.58 6.15 -22.16
C SER A 345 -27.11 6.29 -21.75
N LEU A 346 -26.32 7.08 -22.48
CA LEU A 346 -24.92 7.38 -22.15
C LEU A 346 -24.80 8.03 -20.76
N THR A 347 -25.62 9.04 -20.51
CA THR A 347 -25.68 9.72 -19.20
C THR A 347 -26.06 8.75 -18.09
N THR A 348 -27.03 7.88 -18.33
CA THR A 348 -27.46 6.86 -17.36
C THR A 348 -26.32 5.88 -17.03
N VAL A 349 -25.59 5.37 -18.02
CA VAL A 349 -24.41 4.50 -17.81
C VAL A 349 -23.36 5.20 -16.96
N ILE A 350 -23.05 6.46 -17.27
CA ILE A 350 -22.08 7.25 -16.50
C ILE A 350 -22.55 7.43 -15.03
N ILE A 351 -23.82 7.79 -14.82
CA ILE A 351 -24.39 7.96 -13.47
C ILE A 351 -24.30 6.65 -12.67
N ILE A 352 -24.61 5.50 -13.28
CA ILE A 352 -24.53 4.19 -12.62
C ILE A 352 -23.08 3.90 -12.18
N GLY A 353 -22.11 4.09 -13.06
CA GLY A 353 -20.70 3.88 -12.73
C GLY A 353 -20.21 4.75 -11.58
N PHE A 354 -20.47 6.05 -11.65
CA PHE A 354 -20.11 6.99 -10.57
C PHE A 354 -20.88 6.70 -9.27
N SER A 355 -22.14 6.30 -9.34
CA SER A 355 -22.92 5.94 -8.15
C SER A 355 -22.35 4.71 -7.46
N ALA A 356 -21.95 3.68 -8.21
CA ALA A 356 -21.30 2.49 -7.66
C ALA A 356 -19.97 2.86 -6.96
N PHE A 357 -19.17 3.72 -7.58
CA PHE A 357 -17.91 4.20 -7.03
C PHE A 357 -18.12 5.02 -5.73
N LEU A 358 -19.04 5.99 -5.73
CA LEU A 358 -19.22 6.94 -4.62
C LEU A 358 -19.91 6.31 -3.41
N PHE A 359 -20.98 5.53 -3.64
CA PHE A 359 -21.84 5.05 -2.55
C PHE A 359 -21.55 3.61 -2.11
N LYS A 360 -20.93 2.80 -2.97
CA LYS A 360 -20.66 1.38 -2.67
C LYS A 360 -19.18 1.02 -2.68
N SER A 361 -18.29 1.97 -2.95
CA SER A 361 -16.84 1.70 -3.11
C SER A 361 -16.55 0.56 -4.11
N GLN A 362 -17.41 0.37 -5.11
CA GLN A 362 -17.27 -0.66 -6.13
C GLN A 362 -16.76 -0.07 -7.44
N LEU A 363 -15.83 -0.79 -8.06
CA LEU A 363 -15.30 -0.46 -9.37
C LEU A 363 -16.10 -1.19 -10.45
N VAL A 364 -16.91 -0.42 -11.20
CA VAL A 364 -17.66 -0.89 -12.36
C VAL A 364 -17.04 -0.24 -13.60
N ASP A 365 -16.69 -1.05 -14.60
CA ASP A 365 -16.13 -0.56 -15.85
C ASP A 365 -17.23 -0.16 -16.82
N ILE A 366 -17.40 1.15 -17.00
CA ILE A 366 -18.39 1.71 -17.93
C ILE A 366 -17.88 1.79 -19.37
N SER A 367 -16.62 1.46 -19.64
CA SER A 367 -16.07 1.55 -21.00
C SER A 367 -16.73 0.58 -21.96
N TYR A 368 -17.02 -0.66 -21.50
CA TYR A 368 -17.74 -1.65 -22.31
C TYR A 368 -19.17 -1.22 -22.68
N PRO A 369 -20.04 -0.83 -21.72
CA PRO A 369 -21.35 -0.29 -22.07
C PRO A 369 -21.31 0.92 -23.01
N ILE A 370 -20.38 1.87 -22.79
CA ILE A 370 -20.24 3.04 -23.65
C ILE A 370 -19.82 2.64 -25.07
N PHE A 371 -18.86 1.74 -25.20
CA PHE A 371 -18.40 1.25 -26.50
C PHE A 371 -19.52 0.51 -27.27
N MET A 372 -20.20 -0.42 -26.62
CA MET A 372 -21.31 -1.17 -27.20
C MET A 372 -22.46 -0.24 -27.62
N LEU A 373 -22.81 0.72 -26.77
CA LEU A 373 -23.81 1.75 -27.05
C LEU A 373 -23.45 2.57 -28.29
N THR A 374 -22.21 3.00 -28.40
CA THR A 374 -21.74 3.83 -29.52
C THR A 374 -21.77 3.06 -30.83
N ILE A 375 -21.23 1.83 -30.86
CA ILE A 375 -21.27 0.99 -32.07
C ILE A 375 -22.71 0.69 -32.48
N THR A 376 -23.56 0.29 -31.55
CA THR A 376 -24.95 -0.04 -31.82
C THR A 376 -25.72 1.16 -32.38
N PHE A 377 -25.51 2.34 -31.84
CA PHE A 377 -26.12 3.56 -32.32
C PHE A 377 -25.67 3.91 -33.76
N LEU A 378 -24.37 3.85 -34.02
CA LEU A 378 -23.80 4.12 -35.37
C LEU A 378 -24.30 3.12 -36.39
N THR A 379 -24.36 1.84 -36.02
CA THR A 379 -24.92 0.77 -36.87
C THR A 379 -26.39 1.03 -37.18
N GLY A 380 -27.18 1.39 -36.16
CA GLY A 380 -28.58 1.74 -36.33
C GLY A 380 -28.82 2.94 -37.26
N LEU A 381 -27.97 3.97 -37.18
CA LEU A 381 -28.02 5.10 -38.10
C LEU A 381 -27.64 4.70 -39.52
N TYR A 382 -26.62 3.85 -39.70
CA TYR A 382 -26.22 3.35 -41.01
C TYR A 382 -27.36 2.60 -41.73
N PHE A 383 -28.03 1.66 -41.06
CA PHE A 383 -29.17 0.93 -41.66
C PHE A 383 -30.30 1.88 -42.04
N ARG A 384 -30.58 2.88 -41.24
CA ARG A 384 -31.60 3.90 -41.54
C ARG A 384 -31.26 4.82 -42.71
N PHE A 385 -30.00 4.99 -43.00
CA PHE A 385 -29.56 5.81 -44.14
C PHE A 385 -29.66 5.06 -45.45
N ILE A 386 -29.62 3.73 -45.41
CA ILE A 386 -29.70 2.87 -46.59
C ILE A 386 -31.17 2.57 -46.97
N GLU A 387 -32.10 2.55 -46.01
CA GLU A 387 -33.56 2.43 -46.24
C GLU A 387 -34.15 3.78 -46.73
#